data_b075657301a4de46877832ebd3187482
#
_entry.id   b075657301a4de46877832ebd3187482
#
_cell.length_a   1.000
_cell.length_b   1.000
_cell.length_c   1.000
_cell.angle_alpha   90.00
_cell.angle_beta   90.00
_cell.angle_gamma   90.00
#
_symmetry.space_group_name_H-M   'P 1'
#
loop_
_entity.id
_entity.type
_entity.pdbx_description
1 polymer ?
#
loop_
_entity_poly.entity_id
_entity_poly.type
_entity_poly.pdbx_seq_one_letter_code
_entity_poly.pdbx_strand_id
1 'polypeptide(L)'
;MNTSTPPPRSLATVLTYAALIVCVAMGIRHTFGLFLTPMSMEHQWSREVFSFALALQNLMWGASQPFAGWLADRFGARRVLWSASVLYALGLLGMAWAATGSGLAATAGLMIGAAQSGCTYSVVFAAMGRLVPDARRGWAMGVVAAAGSFGQFLMIPVASGLIGGLGWFGTLLVFAGGALLIIPLGGALTRGLAAGAAGIGQTAREALGEAMREKSFVLLLGGYFVCGFQVVFIGVHFPSYLIDKGMDAATGMTALALIGLFNVFGSYTAGHLGGRWPKRHVLAAIYASRSLVIGLFLWAPLTAASVYLFSAAMGLLWLSTVPLTNAIVAQVFGVRFLGMLSGLVFFSHQVGSFLGVWLGGKLFDLTGKYDAVWGICILLGILSALIHLPIDERSLEARRLAAAG
;
A
#
# COMPACT_ATOMS: atom_id res chain seq x y z
N MET A 1 3.29 -5.16 -44.90
CA MET A 1 3.99 -4.96 -43.61
C MET A 1 3.50 -5.99 -42.64
N ASN A 2 4.33 -6.99 -42.32
CA ASN A 2 4.01 -8.12 -41.43
C ASN A 2 3.95 -7.58 -40.01
N THR A 3 2.76 -7.34 -39.48
CA THR A 3 2.54 -7.06 -38.03
C THR A 3 2.56 -8.35 -37.28
N SER A 4 3.75 -8.94 -37.11
CA SER A 4 3.92 -10.06 -36.19
C SER A 4 3.62 -9.54 -34.78
N THR A 5 2.49 -9.92 -34.21
CA THR A 5 2.20 -9.73 -32.79
C THR A 5 3.35 -10.37 -31.99
N PRO A 6 3.99 -9.62 -31.09
CA PRO A 6 5.07 -10.17 -30.30
C PRO A 6 4.56 -11.37 -29.50
N PRO A 7 5.37 -12.44 -29.33
CA PRO A 7 4.95 -13.65 -28.64
C PRO A 7 4.45 -13.32 -27.22
N PRO A 8 3.45 -14.05 -26.72
CA PRO A 8 2.92 -13.85 -25.37
C PRO A 8 4.05 -14.03 -24.35
N ARG A 9 4.16 -13.08 -23.44
CA ARG A 9 5.21 -13.09 -22.42
C ARG A 9 4.96 -14.18 -21.39
N SER A 10 6.04 -14.73 -20.89
CA SER A 10 5.96 -15.65 -19.76
C SER A 10 5.40 -14.92 -18.53
N LEU A 11 4.57 -15.59 -17.75
CA LEU A 11 4.04 -15.06 -16.49
C LEU A 11 5.18 -14.63 -15.55
N ALA A 12 6.28 -15.38 -15.52
CA ALA A 12 7.46 -15.06 -14.75
C ALA A 12 8.03 -13.69 -15.11
N THR A 13 8.14 -13.37 -16.41
CA THR A 13 8.63 -12.07 -16.87
C THR A 13 7.73 -10.92 -16.41
N VAL A 14 6.40 -11.08 -16.49
CA VAL A 14 5.44 -10.07 -16.00
C VAL A 14 5.59 -9.85 -14.51
N LEU A 15 5.67 -10.94 -13.74
CA LEU A 15 5.83 -10.89 -12.29
C LEU A 15 7.14 -10.23 -11.89
N THR A 16 8.24 -10.56 -12.56
CA THR A 16 9.56 -9.97 -12.27
C THR A 16 9.54 -8.46 -12.44
N TYR A 17 9.04 -7.94 -13.57
CA TYR A 17 8.98 -6.48 -13.77
C TYR A 17 8.03 -5.79 -12.80
N ALA A 18 6.85 -6.35 -12.57
CA ALA A 18 5.90 -5.81 -11.61
C ALA A 18 6.46 -5.79 -10.18
N ALA A 19 7.10 -6.89 -9.76
CA ALA A 19 7.75 -7.02 -8.46
C ALA A 19 8.88 -6.00 -8.28
N LEU A 20 9.75 -5.83 -9.28
CA LEU A 20 10.87 -4.87 -9.22
C LEU A 20 10.38 -3.43 -9.14
N ILE A 21 9.33 -3.04 -9.90
CA ILE A 21 8.74 -1.70 -9.82
C ILE A 21 8.25 -1.42 -8.41
N VAL A 22 7.46 -2.31 -7.83
CA VAL A 22 6.89 -2.13 -6.50
C VAL A 22 7.97 -2.21 -5.43
N CYS A 23 8.96 -3.10 -5.57
CA CYS A 23 10.10 -3.22 -4.66
C CYS A 23 10.89 -1.91 -4.58
N VAL A 24 11.22 -1.29 -5.72
CA VAL A 24 11.93 -0.01 -5.77
C VAL A 24 11.07 1.11 -5.18
N ALA A 25 9.82 1.27 -5.63
CA ALA A 25 8.96 2.36 -5.20
C ALA A 25 8.67 2.31 -3.70
N MET A 26 8.29 1.13 -3.17
CA MET A 26 7.97 0.93 -1.77
C MET A 26 9.22 0.90 -0.90
N GLY A 27 10.32 0.34 -1.42
CA GLY A 27 11.60 0.30 -0.73
C GLY A 27 12.09 1.72 -0.40
N ILE A 28 12.21 2.59 -1.39
CA ILE A 28 12.62 4.00 -1.19
C ILE A 28 11.69 4.69 -0.19
N ARG A 29 10.38 4.54 -0.34
CA ARG A 29 9.40 5.18 0.55
C ARG A 29 9.61 4.83 2.03
N HIS A 30 9.86 3.57 2.33
CA HIS A 30 9.97 3.11 3.71
C HIS A 30 11.27 3.50 4.42
N THR A 31 12.24 4.08 3.70
CA THR A 31 13.48 4.60 4.29
C THR A 31 13.37 6.03 4.78
N PHE A 32 12.30 6.78 4.47
CA PHE A 32 12.23 8.21 4.78
C PHE A 32 12.36 8.55 6.27
N GLY A 33 11.98 7.65 7.16
CA GLY A 33 12.21 7.81 8.59
C GLY A 33 13.68 7.96 8.98
N LEU A 34 14.61 7.38 8.19
CA LEU A 34 16.06 7.49 8.43
C LEU A 34 16.62 8.89 8.13
N PHE A 35 15.91 9.68 7.33
CA PHE A 35 16.32 11.04 6.96
C PHE A 35 15.88 12.10 8.00
N LEU A 36 14.95 11.75 8.90
CA LEU A 36 14.41 12.70 9.87
C LEU A 36 15.53 13.35 10.70
N THR A 37 16.34 12.54 11.36
CA THR A 37 17.37 13.06 12.28
C THR A 37 18.44 13.86 11.54
N PRO A 38 19.10 13.33 10.48
CA PRO A 38 20.16 14.10 9.83
C PRO A 38 19.67 15.39 9.17
N MET A 39 18.49 15.38 8.51
CA MET A 39 17.95 16.60 7.90
C MET A 39 17.47 17.61 8.94
N SER A 40 16.80 17.16 10.00
CA SER A 40 16.34 18.06 11.06
C SER A 40 17.50 18.71 11.81
N MET A 41 18.59 17.98 12.03
CA MET A 41 19.79 18.54 12.68
C MET A 41 20.48 19.58 11.79
N GLU A 42 20.66 19.30 10.50
CA GLU A 42 21.36 20.21 9.58
C GLU A 42 20.58 21.50 9.33
N HIS A 43 19.26 21.39 9.14
CA HIS A 43 18.39 22.56 8.87
C HIS A 43 17.79 23.19 10.13
N GLN A 44 18.09 22.67 11.31
CA GLN A 44 17.51 23.08 12.60
C GLN A 44 15.97 23.05 12.61
N TRP A 45 15.38 22.07 11.91
CA TRP A 45 13.95 21.88 11.88
C TRP A 45 13.45 21.11 13.10
N SER A 46 12.26 21.46 13.58
CA SER A 46 11.55 20.61 14.53
C SER A 46 11.18 19.27 13.90
N ARG A 47 11.02 18.24 14.73
CA ARG A 47 10.53 16.93 14.25
C ARG A 47 9.15 17.04 13.61
N GLU A 48 8.33 17.98 14.06
CA GLU A 48 7.00 18.26 13.52
C GLU A 48 7.05 18.63 12.03
N VAL A 49 8.00 19.48 11.61
CA VAL A 49 8.15 19.89 10.20
C VAL A 49 8.34 18.67 9.29
N PHE A 50 9.24 17.77 9.67
CA PHE A 50 9.50 16.56 8.88
C PHE A 50 8.31 15.59 8.92
N SER A 51 7.74 15.38 10.10
CA SER A 51 6.60 14.48 10.29
C SER A 51 5.37 14.97 9.54
N PHE A 52 5.13 16.28 9.50
CA PHE A 52 4.05 16.90 8.72
C PHE A 52 4.23 16.63 7.22
N ALA A 53 5.45 16.76 6.69
CA ALA A 53 5.70 16.47 5.28
C ALA A 53 5.38 15.00 4.93
N LEU A 54 5.74 14.04 5.80
CA LEU A 54 5.40 12.63 5.60
C LEU A 54 3.91 12.32 5.79
N ALA A 55 3.23 12.98 6.72
CA ALA A 55 1.78 12.86 6.87
C ALA A 55 1.06 13.36 5.60
N LEU A 56 1.48 14.52 5.09
CA LEU A 56 0.99 15.09 3.84
C LEU A 56 1.27 14.16 2.64
N GLN A 57 2.44 13.49 2.61
CA GLN A 57 2.78 12.50 1.59
C GLN A 57 1.77 11.34 1.56
N ASN A 58 1.41 10.78 2.72
CA ASN A 58 0.44 9.70 2.80
C ASN A 58 -0.95 10.14 2.33
N LEU A 59 -1.39 11.32 2.75
CA LEU A 59 -2.68 11.87 2.33
C LEU A 59 -2.71 12.12 0.83
N MET A 60 -1.64 12.73 0.29
CA MET A 60 -1.53 13.03 -1.15
C MET A 60 -1.44 11.76 -1.99
N TRP A 61 -0.71 10.75 -1.51
CA TRP A 61 -0.68 9.43 -2.13
C TRP A 61 -2.09 8.84 -2.25
N GLY A 62 -2.86 8.84 -1.16
CA GLY A 62 -4.25 8.36 -1.17
C GLY A 62 -5.16 9.17 -2.09
N ALA A 63 -5.12 10.50 -1.98
CA ALA A 63 -5.96 11.40 -2.76
C ALA A 63 -5.67 11.33 -4.27
N SER A 64 -4.40 11.17 -4.65
CA SER A 64 -3.98 11.07 -6.05
C SER A 64 -4.21 9.68 -6.66
N GLN A 65 -4.41 8.65 -5.84
CA GLN A 65 -4.48 7.25 -6.29
C GLN A 65 -5.63 6.98 -7.29
N PRO A 66 -6.88 7.45 -7.07
CA PRO A 66 -7.96 7.26 -8.05
C PRO A 66 -7.66 7.93 -9.39
N PHE A 67 -7.01 9.10 -9.37
CA PHE A 67 -6.65 9.84 -10.59
C PHE A 67 -5.53 9.12 -11.36
N ALA A 68 -4.49 8.67 -10.67
CA ALA A 68 -3.41 7.89 -11.28
C ALA A 68 -3.95 6.58 -11.87
N GLY A 69 -4.85 5.91 -11.16
CA GLY A 69 -5.55 4.72 -11.65
C GLY A 69 -6.38 5.00 -12.89
N TRP A 70 -7.21 6.05 -12.87
CA TRP A 70 -7.99 6.47 -14.04
C TRP A 70 -7.12 6.82 -15.26
N LEU A 71 -6.02 7.54 -15.04
CA LEU A 71 -5.05 7.85 -16.09
C LEU A 71 -4.44 6.57 -16.68
N ALA A 72 -4.12 5.58 -15.82
CA ALA A 72 -3.58 4.29 -16.26
C ALA A 72 -4.60 3.47 -17.06
N ASP A 73 -5.87 3.50 -16.64
CA ASP A 73 -6.95 2.80 -17.35
C ASP A 73 -7.22 3.44 -18.72
N ARG A 74 -7.17 4.78 -18.81
CA ARG A 74 -7.48 5.54 -20.03
C ARG A 74 -6.30 5.64 -20.99
N PHE A 75 -5.11 5.99 -20.50
CA PHE A 75 -3.93 6.32 -21.32
C PHE A 75 -2.87 5.22 -21.32
N GLY A 76 -3.10 4.16 -20.53
CA GLY A 76 -2.21 3.03 -20.36
C GLY A 76 -1.21 3.21 -19.22
N ALA A 77 -0.98 2.14 -18.48
CA ALA A 77 -0.11 2.11 -17.30
C ALA A 77 1.33 2.58 -17.58
N ARG A 78 1.84 2.40 -18.82
CA ARG A 78 3.21 2.83 -19.18
C ARG A 78 3.44 4.32 -19.00
N ARG A 79 2.51 5.15 -19.49
CA ARG A 79 2.65 6.61 -19.41
C ARG A 79 2.61 7.07 -17.95
N VAL A 80 1.72 6.48 -17.16
CA VAL A 80 1.58 6.81 -15.74
C VAL A 80 2.81 6.38 -14.93
N LEU A 81 3.32 5.17 -15.15
CA LEU A 81 4.57 4.71 -14.53
C LEU A 81 5.75 5.62 -14.85
N TRP A 82 5.88 6.06 -16.12
CA TRP A 82 6.98 6.94 -16.55
C TRP A 82 6.86 8.33 -15.95
N SER A 83 5.70 8.97 -16.04
CA SER A 83 5.49 10.30 -15.46
C SER A 83 5.63 10.30 -13.94
N ALA A 84 5.11 9.28 -13.29
CA ALA A 84 5.24 9.10 -11.84
C ALA A 84 6.71 8.85 -11.41
N SER A 85 7.46 8.06 -12.17
CA SER A 85 8.88 7.83 -11.94
C SER A 85 9.69 9.13 -12.03
N VAL A 86 9.46 9.94 -13.06
CA VAL A 86 10.10 11.26 -13.20
C VAL A 86 9.70 12.18 -12.06
N LEU A 87 8.40 12.23 -11.71
CA LEU A 87 7.91 13.05 -10.59
C LEU A 87 8.50 12.59 -9.26
N TYR A 88 8.68 11.27 -9.07
CA TYR A 88 9.33 10.71 -7.88
C TYR A 88 10.78 11.15 -7.78
N ALA A 89 11.54 11.03 -8.88
CA ALA A 89 12.93 11.49 -8.93
C ALA A 89 13.03 12.99 -8.67
N LEU A 90 12.19 13.81 -9.30
CA LEU A 90 12.15 15.27 -9.07
C LEU A 90 11.76 15.60 -7.63
N GLY A 91 10.83 14.86 -7.03
CA GLY A 91 10.46 15.01 -5.62
C GLY A 91 11.62 14.69 -4.67
N LEU A 92 12.38 13.61 -4.94
CA LEU A 92 13.58 13.25 -4.17
C LEU A 92 14.71 14.29 -4.32
N LEU A 93 14.93 14.77 -5.54
CA LEU A 93 15.85 15.87 -5.78
C LEU A 93 15.39 17.13 -5.05
N GLY A 94 14.13 17.52 -5.20
CA GLY A 94 13.56 18.66 -4.49
C GLY A 94 13.66 18.54 -2.96
N MET A 95 13.48 17.34 -2.41
CA MET A 95 13.68 17.05 -0.99
C MET A 95 15.15 17.26 -0.58
N ALA A 96 16.12 16.89 -1.44
CA ALA A 96 17.54 17.09 -1.18
C ALA A 96 17.92 18.58 -1.11
N TRP A 97 17.31 19.42 -1.93
CA TRP A 97 17.55 20.88 -1.95
C TRP A 97 16.55 21.69 -1.12
N ALA A 98 15.63 21.06 -0.38
CA ALA A 98 14.67 21.78 0.43
C ALA A 98 15.36 22.49 1.61
N ALA A 99 15.42 23.81 1.58
CA ALA A 99 15.98 24.62 2.66
C ALA A 99 14.93 25.08 3.69
N THR A 100 13.64 24.86 3.41
CA THR A 100 12.52 25.29 4.27
C THR A 100 11.54 24.15 4.52
N GLY A 101 10.81 24.19 5.64
CA GLY A 101 9.77 23.20 5.94
C GLY A 101 8.65 23.18 4.89
N SER A 102 8.30 24.34 4.31
CA SER A 102 7.34 24.42 3.20
C SER A 102 7.89 23.79 1.92
N GLY A 103 9.17 23.97 1.62
CA GLY A 103 9.86 23.30 0.52
C GLY A 103 9.86 21.79 0.71
N LEU A 104 10.12 21.30 1.92
CA LEU A 104 10.04 19.88 2.26
C LEU A 104 8.61 19.34 2.10
N ALA A 105 7.60 20.08 2.59
CA ALA A 105 6.20 19.70 2.44
C ALA A 105 5.76 19.62 0.96
N ALA A 106 6.22 20.58 0.14
CA ALA A 106 5.93 20.56 -1.30
C ALA A 106 6.60 19.39 -2.02
N THR A 107 7.86 19.11 -1.74
CA THR A 107 8.64 18.07 -2.42
C THR A 107 8.40 16.68 -1.85
N ALA A 108 8.72 16.44 -0.58
CA ALA A 108 8.51 15.14 0.07
C ALA A 108 7.03 14.84 0.31
N GLY A 109 6.22 15.86 0.64
CA GLY A 109 4.78 15.71 0.87
C GLY A 109 3.98 15.56 -0.44
N LEU A 110 3.86 16.66 -1.19
CA LEU A 110 2.96 16.69 -2.36
C LEU A 110 3.53 15.94 -3.56
N MET A 111 4.76 16.25 -3.99
CA MET A 111 5.32 15.68 -5.22
C MET A 111 5.56 14.18 -5.07
N ILE A 112 6.26 13.73 -4.02
CA ILE A 112 6.52 12.31 -3.80
C ILE A 112 5.21 11.56 -3.52
N GLY A 113 4.28 12.15 -2.73
CA GLY A 113 2.97 11.54 -2.48
C GLY A 113 2.17 11.31 -3.76
N ALA A 114 2.10 12.31 -4.65
CA ALA A 114 1.46 12.17 -5.96
C ALA A 114 2.18 11.15 -6.85
N ALA A 115 3.52 11.14 -6.86
CA ALA A 115 4.31 10.20 -7.64
C ALA A 115 4.06 8.75 -7.21
N GLN A 116 3.98 8.49 -5.92
CA GLN A 116 3.71 7.15 -5.38
C GLN A 116 2.38 6.58 -5.87
N SER A 117 1.37 7.41 -6.09
CA SER A 117 0.09 6.96 -6.65
C SER A 117 0.22 6.34 -8.04
N GLY A 118 1.18 6.79 -8.83
CA GLY A 118 1.41 6.32 -10.20
C GLY A 118 2.40 5.16 -10.34
N CYS A 119 3.22 4.86 -9.33
CA CYS A 119 4.25 3.82 -9.41
C CYS A 119 4.14 2.72 -8.34
N THR A 120 3.01 2.64 -7.63
CA THR A 120 2.73 1.61 -6.64
C THR A 120 1.63 0.63 -7.09
N TYR A 121 1.02 -0.06 -6.15
CA TYR A 121 0.18 -1.23 -6.39
C TYR A 121 -0.95 -1.02 -7.40
N SER A 122 -1.73 0.07 -7.33
CA SER A 122 -2.95 0.20 -8.15
C SER A 122 -2.65 0.22 -9.64
N VAL A 123 -1.64 0.98 -10.08
CA VAL A 123 -1.27 1.05 -11.50
C VAL A 123 -0.61 -0.24 -11.98
N VAL A 124 0.26 -0.83 -11.14
CA VAL A 124 0.91 -2.11 -11.45
C VAL A 124 -0.13 -3.24 -11.51
N PHE A 125 -1.06 -3.30 -10.56
CA PHE A 125 -2.14 -4.30 -10.55
C PHE A 125 -3.12 -4.12 -11.72
N ALA A 126 -3.40 -2.87 -12.13
CA ALA A 126 -4.20 -2.63 -13.32
C ALA A 126 -3.51 -3.19 -14.60
N ALA A 127 -2.19 -3.00 -14.72
CA ALA A 127 -1.42 -3.60 -15.82
C ALA A 127 -1.43 -5.14 -15.74
N MET A 128 -1.21 -5.69 -14.56
CA MET A 128 -1.24 -7.15 -14.32
C MET A 128 -2.61 -7.76 -14.56
N GLY A 129 -3.68 -7.06 -14.22
CA GLY A 129 -5.05 -7.51 -14.47
C GLY A 129 -5.34 -7.84 -15.93
N ARG A 130 -4.62 -7.17 -16.84
CA ARG A 130 -4.70 -7.39 -18.30
C ARG A 130 -3.71 -8.44 -18.85
N LEU A 131 -2.65 -8.74 -18.10
CA LEU A 131 -1.56 -9.63 -18.52
C LEU A 131 -1.65 -11.03 -17.90
N VAL A 132 -2.32 -11.14 -16.76
CA VAL A 132 -2.35 -12.36 -15.97
C VAL A 132 -3.72 -13.02 -16.09
N PRO A 133 -3.80 -14.33 -16.40
CA PRO A 133 -5.05 -15.08 -16.44
C PRO A 133 -5.81 -15.00 -15.12
N ASP A 134 -7.13 -14.95 -15.17
CA ASP A 134 -8.03 -14.77 -14.03
C ASP A 134 -7.76 -15.77 -12.89
N ALA A 135 -7.54 -17.04 -13.24
CA ALA A 135 -7.26 -18.11 -12.29
C ALA A 135 -5.97 -17.88 -11.45
N ARG A 136 -5.02 -17.10 -11.95
CA ARG A 136 -3.73 -16.83 -11.28
C ARG A 136 -3.59 -15.39 -10.79
N ARG A 137 -4.57 -14.53 -11.04
CA ARG A 137 -4.48 -13.08 -10.77
C ARG A 137 -4.27 -12.78 -9.28
N GLY A 138 -5.03 -13.40 -8.39
CA GLY A 138 -4.90 -13.23 -6.96
C GLY A 138 -3.51 -13.61 -6.43
N TRP A 139 -3.02 -14.78 -6.85
CA TRP A 139 -1.67 -15.23 -6.52
C TRP A 139 -0.60 -14.27 -7.05
N ALA A 140 -0.71 -13.83 -8.30
CA ALA A 140 0.23 -12.91 -8.93
C ALA A 140 0.29 -11.56 -8.21
N MET A 141 -0.86 -11.01 -7.80
CA MET A 141 -0.93 -9.80 -6.98
C MET A 141 -0.29 -9.99 -5.60
N GLY A 142 -0.45 -11.18 -5.01
CA GLY A 142 0.21 -11.55 -3.76
C GLY A 142 1.73 -11.60 -3.87
N VAL A 143 2.28 -12.16 -4.95
CA VAL A 143 3.73 -12.18 -5.23
C VAL A 143 4.27 -10.74 -5.33
N VAL A 144 3.59 -9.87 -6.05
CA VAL A 144 4.03 -8.46 -6.22
C VAL A 144 3.87 -7.68 -4.92
N ALA A 145 2.83 -7.94 -4.13
CA ALA A 145 2.68 -7.34 -2.80
C ALA A 145 3.82 -7.76 -1.85
N ALA A 146 4.17 -9.05 -1.85
CA ALA A 146 5.31 -9.57 -1.10
C ALA A 146 6.64 -8.93 -1.53
N ALA A 147 6.83 -8.70 -2.83
CA ALA A 147 8.01 -8.00 -3.34
C ALA A 147 8.10 -6.55 -2.86
N GLY A 148 6.98 -5.84 -2.68
CA GLY A 148 6.97 -4.51 -2.07
C GLY A 148 7.43 -4.54 -0.61
N SER A 149 6.98 -5.54 0.16
CA SER A 149 7.41 -5.75 1.54
C SER A 149 8.90 -6.14 1.63
N PHE A 150 9.37 -6.96 0.68
CA PHE A 150 10.79 -7.29 0.56
C PHE A 150 11.62 -6.06 0.22
N GLY A 151 11.13 -5.17 -0.66
CA GLY A 151 11.74 -3.89 -0.97
C GLY A 151 11.90 -3.00 0.27
N GLN A 152 10.88 -2.93 1.12
CA GLN A 152 10.95 -2.26 2.42
C GLN A 152 12.08 -2.83 3.29
N PHE A 153 12.12 -4.15 3.45
CA PHE A 153 13.14 -4.83 4.25
C PHE A 153 14.55 -4.59 3.70
N LEU A 154 14.74 -4.74 2.39
CA LEU A 154 16.03 -4.60 1.72
C LEU A 154 16.57 -3.17 1.74
N MET A 155 15.69 -2.17 1.52
CA MET A 155 16.13 -0.78 1.37
C MET A 155 16.51 -0.10 2.68
N ILE A 156 16.05 -0.57 3.83
CA ILE A 156 16.43 -0.01 5.14
C ILE A 156 17.94 -0.11 5.37
N PRO A 157 18.61 -1.30 5.32
CA PRO A 157 20.05 -1.40 5.47
C PRO A 157 20.81 -0.70 4.33
N VAL A 158 20.30 -0.73 3.10
CA VAL A 158 20.90 0.01 1.97
C VAL A 158 20.91 1.51 2.23
N ALA A 159 19.77 2.08 2.64
CA ALA A 159 19.68 3.50 2.98
C ALA A 159 20.60 3.88 4.15
N SER A 160 20.63 3.06 5.20
CA SER A 160 21.50 3.30 6.36
C SER A 160 22.98 3.32 5.94
N GLY A 161 23.42 2.36 5.13
CA GLY A 161 24.77 2.33 4.60
C GLY A 161 25.11 3.52 3.70
N LEU A 162 24.19 3.91 2.82
CA LEU A 162 24.37 5.08 1.95
C LEU A 162 24.41 6.39 2.76
N ILE A 163 23.55 6.55 3.76
CA ILE A 163 23.56 7.74 4.64
C ILE A 163 24.90 7.81 5.40
N GLY A 164 25.42 6.67 5.88
CA GLY A 164 26.70 6.59 6.56
C GLY A 164 27.90 6.93 5.66
N GLY A 165 27.84 6.58 4.36
CA GLY A 165 28.96 6.82 3.43
C GLY A 165 28.87 8.09 2.60
N LEU A 166 27.65 8.48 2.15
CA LEU A 166 27.41 9.61 1.25
C LEU A 166 26.64 10.77 1.91
N GLY A 167 26.26 10.62 3.17
CA GLY A 167 25.35 11.51 3.84
C GLY A 167 23.89 11.38 3.31
N TRP A 168 22.98 12.08 3.97
CA TRP A 168 21.56 12.07 3.61
C TRP A 168 21.32 12.69 2.21
N PHE A 169 22.04 13.77 1.87
CA PHE A 169 21.94 14.44 0.57
C PHE A 169 22.33 13.51 -0.59
N GLY A 170 23.53 12.89 -0.52
CA GLY A 170 23.99 11.96 -1.54
C GLY A 170 23.09 10.73 -1.68
N THR A 171 22.51 10.26 -0.56
CA THR A 171 21.55 9.15 -0.57
C THR A 171 20.28 9.49 -1.33
N LEU A 172 19.74 10.70 -1.17
CA LEU A 172 18.57 11.17 -1.94
C LEU A 172 18.85 11.25 -3.44
N LEU A 173 20.07 11.65 -3.84
CA LEU A 173 20.47 11.65 -5.26
C LEU A 173 20.52 10.23 -5.82
N VAL A 174 21.10 9.27 -5.08
CA VAL A 174 21.10 7.85 -5.46
C VAL A 174 19.68 7.31 -5.59
N PHE A 175 18.81 7.65 -4.65
CA PHE A 175 17.41 7.23 -4.70
C PHE A 175 16.63 7.88 -5.85
N ALA A 176 16.93 9.13 -6.22
CA ALA A 176 16.37 9.75 -7.40
C ALA A 176 16.74 8.98 -8.68
N GLY A 177 18.01 8.58 -8.81
CA GLY A 177 18.47 7.67 -9.87
C GLY A 177 17.77 6.31 -9.83
N GLY A 178 17.62 5.74 -8.62
CA GLY A 178 16.90 4.49 -8.40
C GLY A 178 15.42 4.56 -8.81
N ALA A 179 14.74 5.67 -8.50
CA ALA A 179 13.35 5.88 -8.93
C ALA A 179 13.21 5.88 -10.46
N LEU A 180 14.17 6.39 -11.20
CA LEU A 180 14.16 6.38 -12.68
C LEU A 180 14.26 4.98 -13.27
N LEU A 181 14.72 3.96 -12.53
CA LEU A 181 14.70 2.55 -12.97
C LEU A 181 13.27 2.05 -13.25
N ILE A 182 12.26 2.69 -12.66
CA ILE A 182 10.86 2.37 -12.94
C ILE A 182 10.51 2.63 -14.42
N ILE A 183 11.20 3.54 -15.12
CA ILE A 183 10.97 3.84 -16.55
C ILE A 183 11.23 2.59 -17.43
N PRO A 184 12.44 2.02 -17.48
CA PRO A 184 12.70 0.84 -18.29
C PRO A 184 11.90 -0.38 -17.81
N LEU A 185 11.70 -0.57 -16.48
CA LEU A 185 10.91 -1.66 -15.93
C LEU A 185 9.43 -1.54 -16.34
N GLY A 186 8.85 -0.34 -16.25
CA GLY A 186 7.48 -0.05 -16.66
C GLY A 186 7.29 -0.20 -18.19
N GLY A 187 8.26 0.25 -18.98
CA GLY A 187 8.29 0.03 -20.43
C GLY A 187 8.35 -1.47 -20.76
N ALA A 188 9.17 -2.22 -20.03
CA ALA A 188 9.25 -3.66 -20.15
C ALA A 188 7.96 -4.35 -19.69
N LEU A 189 7.36 -4.02 -18.56
CA LEU A 189 6.09 -4.58 -18.07
C LEU A 189 4.94 -4.38 -19.07
N THR A 190 4.82 -3.20 -19.64
CA THR A 190 3.64 -2.78 -20.43
C THR A 190 3.80 -2.93 -21.94
N ARG A 191 4.92 -3.46 -22.41
CA ARG A 191 5.19 -3.67 -23.85
C ARG A 191 4.14 -4.58 -24.47
N GLY A 192 3.47 -4.14 -25.51
CA GLY A 192 2.39 -4.88 -26.19
C GLY A 192 1.01 -4.75 -25.55
N LEU A 193 0.89 -4.08 -24.39
CA LEU A 193 -0.41 -3.66 -23.90
C LEU A 193 -0.90 -2.48 -24.75
N ALA A 194 -2.04 -2.63 -25.40
CA ALA A 194 -2.75 -1.50 -25.98
C ALA A 194 -3.07 -0.49 -24.84
N ALA A 195 -2.92 0.82 -25.11
CA ALA A 195 -3.55 1.83 -24.28
C ALA A 195 -5.03 1.44 -24.15
N GLY A 196 -5.60 1.57 -22.95
CA GLY A 196 -6.96 1.12 -22.71
C GLY A 196 -7.86 1.59 -23.84
N ALA A 197 -8.46 0.67 -24.56
CA ALA A 197 -9.33 1.01 -25.66
C ALA A 197 -10.41 1.94 -25.09
N ALA A 198 -10.47 3.17 -25.62
CA ALA A 198 -11.66 3.99 -25.54
C ALA A 198 -12.74 3.26 -26.37
N GLY A 199 -13.16 2.07 -25.91
CA GLY A 199 -14.22 1.29 -26.51
C GLY A 199 -15.53 2.06 -26.32
N ILE A 200 -16.36 2.04 -27.34
CA ILE A 200 -17.76 2.40 -27.28
C ILE A 200 -18.36 1.63 -26.08
N GLY A 201 -18.65 2.33 -24.98
CA GLY A 201 -19.11 1.69 -23.75
C GLY A 201 -18.98 2.64 -22.55
N GLN A 202 -19.15 2.10 -21.37
CA GLN A 202 -19.18 2.77 -20.09
C GLN A 202 -18.05 3.81 -19.90
N THR A 203 -18.41 5.00 -19.44
CA THR A 203 -17.48 6.06 -19.05
C THR A 203 -16.93 5.84 -17.63
N ALA A 204 -15.83 6.51 -17.27
CA ALA A 204 -15.27 6.44 -15.91
C ALA A 204 -16.29 6.91 -14.84
N ARG A 205 -17.11 7.93 -15.16
CA ARG A 205 -18.17 8.44 -14.27
C ARG A 205 -19.28 7.40 -14.05
N GLU A 206 -19.67 6.73 -15.11
CA GLU A 206 -20.67 5.65 -15.02
C GLU A 206 -20.13 4.46 -14.23
N ALA A 207 -18.88 4.04 -14.49
CA ALA A 207 -18.22 2.97 -13.75
C ALA A 207 -18.10 3.30 -12.25
N LEU A 208 -17.74 4.54 -11.92
CA LEU A 208 -17.70 5.02 -10.54
C LEU A 208 -19.10 5.04 -9.91
N GLY A 209 -20.10 5.57 -10.63
CA GLY A 209 -21.48 5.61 -10.16
C GLY A 209 -22.06 4.21 -9.94
N GLU A 210 -21.75 3.25 -10.82
CA GLU A 210 -22.13 1.85 -10.67
C GLU A 210 -21.43 1.21 -9.46
N ALA A 211 -20.13 1.40 -9.31
CA ALA A 211 -19.37 0.85 -8.20
C ALA A 211 -19.87 1.37 -6.85
N MET A 212 -20.16 2.67 -6.74
CA MET A 212 -20.68 3.28 -5.49
C MET A 212 -22.10 2.83 -5.13
N ARG A 213 -22.88 2.35 -6.10
CA ARG A 213 -24.20 1.73 -5.85
C ARG A 213 -24.10 0.25 -5.52
N GLU A 214 -22.96 -0.37 -5.82
CA GLU A 214 -22.73 -1.77 -5.57
C GLU A 214 -22.38 -2.02 -4.10
N LYS A 215 -23.25 -2.73 -3.38
CA LYS A 215 -23.08 -3.03 -1.96
C LYS A 215 -21.72 -3.65 -1.64
N SER A 216 -21.26 -4.60 -2.49
CA SER A 216 -19.99 -5.27 -2.30
C SER A 216 -18.80 -4.30 -2.34
N PHE A 217 -18.87 -3.27 -3.18
CA PHE A 217 -17.82 -2.25 -3.27
C PHE A 217 -17.78 -1.34 -2.03
N VAL A 218 -18.94 -0.89 -1.58
CA VAL A 218 -19.05 -0.05 -0.38
C VAL A 218 -18.57 -0.80 0.88
N LEU A 219 -18.94 -2.08 1.00
CA LEU A 219 -18.43 -2.92 2.09
C LEU A 219 -16.91 -3.11 2.02
N LEU A 220 -16.37 -3.24 0.81
CA LEU A 220 -14.93 -3.35 0.58
C LEU A 220 -14.19 -2.06 0.97
N LEU A 221 -14.74 -0.88 0.64
CA LEU A 221 -14.24 0.43 1.10
C LEU A 221 -14.19 0.49 2.63
N GLY A 222 -15.29 0.13 3.30
CA GLY A 222 -15.35 0.12 4.77
C GLY A 222 -14.36 -0.83 5.41
N GLY A 223 -14.22 -2.04 4.87
CA GLY A 223 -13.25 -3.01 5.36
C GLY A 223 -11.81 -2.55 5.18
N TYR A 224 -11.49 -1.98 4.03
CA TYR A 224 -10.13 -1.54 3.75
C TYR A 224 -9.74 -0.26 4.51
N PHE A 225 -10.70 0.59 4.84
CA PHE A 225 -10.53 1.69 5.81
C PHE A 225 -10.01 1.16 7.15
N VAL A 226 -10.59 0.08 7.67
CA VAL A 226 -10.14 -0.53 8.93
C VAL A 226 -8.71 -1.04 8.84
N CYS A 227 -8.31 -1.59 7.70
CA CYS A 227 -6.91 -1.97 7.47
C CYS A 227 -5.99 -0.77 7.69
N GLY A 228 -6.28 0.36 7.06
CA GLY A 228 -5.50 1.58 7.21
C GLY A 228 -5.41 2.04 8.65
N PHE A 229 -6.52 2.08 9.34
CA PHE A 229 -6.60 2.49 10.74
C PHE A 229 -5.67 1.63 11.63
N GLN A 230 -5.81 0.31 11.58
CA GLN A 230 -5.05 -0.62 12.42
C GLN A 230 -3.55 -0.60 12.10
N VAL A 231 -3.21 -0.74 10.80
CA VAL A 231 -1.83 -0.89 10.35
C VAL A 231 -1.01 0.36 10.64
N VAL A 232 -1.55 1.55 10.35
CA VAL A 232 -0.76 2.77 10.52
C VAL A 232 -0.74 3.22 11.98
N PHE A 233 -1.82 3.01 12.76
CA PHE A 233 -1.78 3.20 14.21
C PHE A 233 -0.66 2.35 14.84
N ILE A 234 -0.63 1.06 14.58
CA ILE A 234 0.40 0.17 15.13
C ILE A 234 1.78 0.59 14.63
N GLY A 235 1.94 0.86 13.34
CA GLY A 235 3.23 1.25 12.74
C GLY A 235 3.84 2.52 13.35
N VAL A 236 3.01 3.47 13.78
CA VAL A 236 3.45 4.75 14.32
C VAL A 236 3.56 4.73 15.85
N HIS A 237 2.54 4.22 16.53
CA HIS A 237 2.42 4.35 17.99
C HIS A 237 2.97 3.14 18.78
N PHE A 238 3.15 1.99 18.15
CA PHE A 238 3.59 0.78 18.86
C PHE A 238 4.97 0.90 19.52
N PRO A 239 6.01 1.48 18.84
CA PRO A 239 7.30 1.70 19.49
C PRO A 239 7.19 2.60 20.74
N SER A 240 6.44 3.70 20.63
CA SER A 240 6.21 4.62 21.76
C SER A 240 5.44 3.93 22.89
N TYR A 241 4.39 3.16 22.57
CA TYR A 241 3.65 2.35 23.54
C TYR A 241 4.56 1.41 24.35
N LEU A 242 5.53 0.75 23.68
CA LEU A 242 6.47 -0.14 24.34
C LEU A 242 7.41 0.61 25.29
N ILE A 243 7.90 1.78 24.87
CA ILE A 243 8.74 2.64 25.70
C ILE A 243 7.97 3.15 26.92
N ASP A 244 6.73 3.60 26.75
CA ASP A 244 5.84 4.05 27.83
C ASP A 244 5.54 2.93 28.84
N LYS A 245 5.62 1.68 28.41
CA LYS A 245 5.50 0.49 29.28
C LYS A 245 6.83 0.00 29.85
N GLY A 246 7.92 0.77 29.69
CA GLY A 246 9.24 0.48 30.27
C GLY A 246 10.11 -0.49 29.48
N MET A 247 9.75 -0.77 28.21
CA MET A 247 10.60 -1.57 27.33
C MET A 247 11.66 -0.70 26.64
N ASP A 248 12.76 -1.30 26.21
CA ASP A 248 13.81 -0.60 25.50
C ASP A 248 13.42 -0.25 24.04
N ALA A 249 14.04 0.77 23.49
CA ALA A 249 13.80 1.20 22.13
C ALA A 249 14.19 0.13 21.06
N ALA A 250 15.17 -0.72 21.38
CA ALA A 250 15.62 -1.80 20.51
C ALA A 250 14.51 -2.84 20.31
N THR A 251 13.74 -3.13 21.37
CA THR A 251 12.57 -4.01 21.29
C THR A 251 11.52 -3.47 20.30
N GLY A 252 11.25 -2.15 20.35
CA GLY A 252 10.33 -1.50 19.41
C GLY A 252 10.80 -1.56 17.96
N MET A 253 12.08 -1.31 17.71
CA MET A 253 12.67 -1.42 16.36
C MET A 253 12.62 -2.85 15.84
N THR A 254 12.99 -3.83 16.67
CA THR A 254 12.93 -5.26 16.32
C THR A 254 11.49 -5.69 16.01
N ALA A 255 10.53 -5.21 16.80
CA ALA A 255 9.11 -5.47 16.57
C ALA A 255 8.64 -5.01 15.18
N LEU A 256 8.96 -3.79 14.77
CA LEU A 256 8.63 -3.28 13.43
C LEU A 256 9.35 -4.04 12.32
N ALA A 257 10.61 -4.44 12.53
CA ALA A 257 11.35 -5.25 11.58
C ALA A 257 10.71 -6.64 11.38
N LEU A 258 10.28 -7.28 12.48
CA LEU A 258 9.54 -8.55 12.42
C LEU A 258 8.20 -8.41 11.69
N ILE A 259 7.43 -7.34 11.93
CA ILE A 259 6.22 -7.04 11.15
C ILE A 259 6.55 -7.02 9.65
N GLY A 260 7.59 -6.29 9.25
CA GLY A 260 8.01 -6.19 7.84
C GLY A 260 8.41 -7.55 7.26
N LEU A 261 9.21 -8.33 7.98
CA LEU A 261 9.66 -9.65 7.55
C LEU A 261 8.50 -10.63 7.35
N PHE A 262 7.62 -10.75 8.36
CA PHE A 262 6.49 -11.67 8.30
C PHE A 262 5.40 -11.23 7.30
N ASN A 263 5.34 -9.92 6.98
CA ASN A 263 4.44 -9.41 5.94
C ASN A 263 4.76 -9.95 4.54
N VAL A 264 6.02 -10.29 4.26
CA VAL A 264 6.40 -10.95 2.99
C VAL A 264 5.64 -12.28 2.86
N PHE A 265 5.73 -13.12 3.90
CA PHE A 265 5.06 -14.43 3.91
C PHE A 265 3.54 -14.29 3.94
N GLY A 266 3.03 -13.34 4.71
CA GLY A 266 1.59 -13.08 4.83
C GLY A 266 0.96 -12.67 3.51
N SER A 267 1.54 -11.70 2.81
CA SER A 267 1.04 -11.21 1.53
C SER A 267 1.07 -12.28 0.44
N TYR A 268 2.14 -13.09 0.39
CA TYR A 268 2.25 -14.23 -0.52
C TYR A 268 1.17 -15.27 -0.24
N THR A 269 1.04 -15.69 1.03
CA THR A 269 0.07 -16.70 1.46
C THR A 269 -1.37 -16.25 1.20
N ALA A 270 -1.70 -14.99 1.51
CA ALA A 270 -3.03 -14.44 1.25
C ALA A 270 -3.38 -14.46 -0.24
N GLY A 271 -2.45 -14.09 -1.11
CA GLY A 271 -2.64 -14.17 -2.56
C GLY A 271 -2.90 -15.60 -3.02
N HIS A 272 -2.19 -16.59 -2.47
CA HIS A 272 -2.37 -18.01 -2.76
C HIS A 272 -3.72 -18.53 -2.24
N LEU A 273 -4.10 -18.19 -1.02
CA LEU A 273 -5.39 -18.58 -0.43
C LEU A 273 -6.56 -17.98 -1.22
N GLY A 274 -6.45 -16.72 -1.67
CA GLY A 274 -7.47 -16.07 -2.49
C GLY A 274 -7.69 -16.70 -3.89
N GLY A 275 -6.75 -17.53 -4.35
CA GLY A 275 -6.93 -18.36 -5.54
C GLY A 275 -7.67 -19.68 -5.30
N ARG A 276 -7.76 -20.13 -4.03
CA ARG A 276 -8.37 -21.42 -3.64
C ARG A 276 -9.69 -21.25 -2.89
N TRP A 277 -9.86 -20.17 -2.15
CA TRP A 277 -11.00 -19.92 -1.27
C TRP A 277 -11.69 -18.61 -1.68
N PRO A 278 -12.99 -18.45 -1.38
CA PRO A 278 -13.65 -17.15 -1.56
C PRO A 278 -12.89 -16.05 -0.79
N LYS A 279 -12.49 -15.02 -1.50
CA LYS A 279 -11.60 -13.94 -0.99
C LYS A 279 -12.24 -13.20 0.18
N ARG A 280 -13.59 -13.05 0.17
CA ARG A 280 -14.37 -12.47 1.27
C ARG A 280 -14.17 -13.22 2.59
N HIS A 281 -14.12 -14.54 2.57
CA HIS A 281 -13.91 -15.35 3.77
C HIS A 281 -12.47 -15.26 4.26
N VAL A 282 -11.50 -15.21 3.34
CA VAL A 282 -10.09 -15.00 3.70
C VAL A 282 -9.89 -13.62 4.31
N LEU A 283 -10.50 -12.56 3.74
CA LEU A 283 -10.49 -11.21 4.31
C LEU A 283 -11.13 -11.17 5.70
N ALA A 284 -12.32 -11.76 5.85
CA ALA A 284 -12.99 -11.85 7.14
C ALA A 284 -12.12 -12.55 8.19
N ALA A 285 -11.48 -13.66 7.84
CA ALA A 285 -10.56 -14.38 8.72
C ALA A 285 -9.34 -13.53 9.09
N ILE A 286 -8.74 -12.78 8.15
CA ILE A 286 -7.61 -11.89 8.43
C ILE A 286 -8.01 -10.83 9.45
N TYR A 287 -9.15 -10.15 9.28
CA TYR A 287 -9.58 -9.10 10.21
C TYR A 287 -9.98 -9.65 11.58
N ALA A 288 -10.66 -10.78 11.64
CA ALA A 288 -10.96 -11.47 12.89
C ALA A 288 -9.67 -11.89 13.62
N SER A 289 -8.70 -12.46 12.88
CA SER A 289 -7.40 -12.85 13.43
C SER A 289 -6.62 -11.65 13.96
N ARG A 290 -6.65 -10.48 13.29
CA ARG A 290 -6.02 -9.25 13.81
C ARG A 290 -6.62 -8.84 15.15
N SER A 291 -7.96 -8.83 15.27
CA SER A 291 -8.63 -8.51 16.53
C SER A 291 -8.26 -9.49 17.63
N LEU A 292 -8.19 -10.78 17.32
CA LEU A 292 -7.76 -11.81 18.27
C LEU A 292 -6.31 -11.60 18.69
N VAL A 293 -5.40 -11.39 17.76
CA VAL A 293 -3.96 -11.16 18.03
C VAL A 293 -3.76 -9.91 18.90
N ILE A 294 -4.46 -8.81 18.61
CA ILE A 294 -4.43 -7.60 19.44
C ILE A 294 -4.97 -7.90 20.84
N GLY A 295 -6.12 -8.56 20.96
CA GLY A 295 -6.71 -8.92 22.25
C GLY A 295 -5.80 -9.82 23.10
N LEU A 296 -5.20 -10.84 22.49
CA LEU A 296 -4.26 -11.74 23.16
C LEU A 296 -3.00 -11.00 23.62
N PHE A 297 -2.47 -10.08 22.80
CA PHE A 297 -1.31 -9.27 23.15
C PHE A 297 -1.58 -8.36 24.37
N LEU A 298 -2.75 -7.71 24.40
CA LEU A 298 -3.12 -6.84 25.53
C LEU A 298 -3.40 -7.60 26.82
N TRP A 299 -3.84 -8.85 26.70
CA TRP A 299 -4.11 -9.72 27.85
C TRP A 299 -2.83 -10.39 28.38
N ALA A 300 -1.87 -10.71 27.52
CA ALA A 300 -0.63 -11.40 27.89
C ALA A 300 0.32 -10.50 28.70
N PRO A 301 1.16 -11.07 29.57
CA PRO A 301 2.24 -10.32 30.20
C PRO A 301 3.15 -9.68 29.17
N LEU A 302 3.48 -8.40 29.34
CA LEU A 302 4.34 -7.66 28.44
C LEU A 302 5.79 -8.08 28.65
N THR A 303 6.31 -8.85 27.70
CA THR A 303 7.69 -9.32 27.63
C THR A 303 8.23 -9.16 26.21
N ALA A 304 9.56 -9.20 26.02
CA ALA A 304 10.13 -9.19 24.67
C ALA A 304 9.57 -10.33 23.79
N ALA A 305 9.35 -11.52 24.38
CA ALA A 305 8.78 -12.66 23.68
C ALA A 305 7.35 -12.40 23.21
N SER A 306 6.47 -11.85 24.08
CA SER A 306 5.09 -11.52 23.70
C SER A 306 5.04 -10.43 22.61
N VAL A 307 5.92 -9.43 22.69
CA VAL A 307 6.07 -8.37 21.66
C VAL A 307 6.49 -8.96 20.33
N TYR A 308 7.50 -9.82 20.31
CA TYR A 308 8.00 -10.42 19.06
C TYR A 308 6.98 -11.40 18.45
N LEU A 309 6.29 -12.18 19.27
CA LEU A 309 5.21 -13.08 18.83
C LEU A 309 4.04 -12.27 18.21
N PHE A 310 3.62 -11.21 18.91
CA PHE A 310 2.61 -10.27 18.39
C PHE A 310 3.05 -9.68 17.05
N SER A 311 4.29 -9.20 16.94
CA SER A 311 4.84 -8.58 15.75
C SER A 311 4.90 -9.56 14.58
N ALA A 312 5.31 -10.80 14.81
CA ALA A 312 5.33 -11.85 13.80
C ALA A 312 3.90 -12.19 13.31
N ALA A 313 2.96 -12.38 14.24
CA ALA A 313 1.57 -12.68 13.92
C ALA A 313 0.89 -11.51 13.18
N MET A 314 1.07 -10.28 13.66
CA MET A 314 0.56 -9.08 12.97
C MET A 314 1.22 -8.91 11.60
N GLY A 315 2.53 -9.21 11.49
CA GLY A 315 3.25 -9.17 10.22
C GLY A 315 2.61 -10.09 9.17
N LEU A 316 2.30 -11.33 9.51
CA LEU A 316 1.58 -12.26 8.63
C LEU A 316 0.23 -11.72 8.14
N LEU A 317 -0.43 -10.90 8.95
CA LEU A 317 -1.74 -10.33 8.66
C LEU A 317 -1.64 -8.91 8.06
N TRP A 318 -0.46 -8.27 8.03
CA TRP A 318 -0.25 -6.83 7.85
C TRP A 318 -0.87 -6.27 6.57
N LEU A 319 -0.31 -6.59 5.41
CA LEU A 319 -0.83 -6.18 4.10
C LEU A 319 -1.43 -7.36 3.31
N SER A 320 -1.76 -8.44 3.99
CA SER A 320 -2.39 -9.63 3.39
C SER A 320 -3.75 -9.34 2.76
N THR A 321 -4.38 -8.24 3.16
CA THR A 321 -5.64 -7.77 2.59
C THR A 321 -5.48 -7.13 1.20
N VAL A 322 -4.29 -6.60 0.87
CA VAL A 322 -4.04 -5.86 -0.39
C VAL A 322 -4.32 -6.70 -1.65
N PRO A 323 -3.71 -7.89 -1.82
CA PRO A 323 -3.93 -8.69 -3.03
C PRO A 323 -5.37 -9.18 -3.15
N LEU A 324 -6.00 -9.55 -2.04
CA LEU A 324 -7.37 -10.06 -2.02
C LEU A 324 -8.39 -8.98 -2.40
N THR A 325 -8.25 -7.79 -1.82
CA THR A 325 -9.11 -6.64 -2.09
C THR A 325 -9.08 -6.25 -3.56
N ASN A 326 -7.87 -6.10 -4.14
CA ASN A 326 -7.72 -5.77 -5.56
C ASN A 326 -8.23 -6.90 -6.47
N ALA A 327 -8.07 -8.17 -6.07
CA ALA A 327 -8.60 -9.29 -6.82
C ALA A 327 -10.14 -9.33 -6.82
N ILE A 328 -10.81 -8.95 -5.71
CA ILE A 328 -12.27 -8.80 -5.68
C ILE A 328 -12.71 -7.68 -6.63
N VAL A 329 -12.07 -6.51 -6.59
CA VAL A 329 -12.39 -5.40 -7.51
C VAL A 329 -12.26 -5.85 -8.97
N ALA A 330 -11.17 -6.54 -9.31
CA ALA A 330 -10.96 -7.07 -10.66
C ALA A 330 -12.01 -8.12 -11.06
N GLN A 331 -12.44 -8.95 -10.13
CA GLN A 331 -13.42 -10.01 -10.38
C GLN A 331 -14.84 -9.48 -10.55
N VAL A 332 -15.24 -8.51 -9.73
CA VAL A 332 -16.60 -7.94 -9.73
C VAL A 332 -16.80 -6.96 -10.88
N PHE A 333 -15.85 -6.04 -11.11
CA PHE A 333 -15.97 -4.93 -12.06
C PHE A 333 -15.17 -5.13 -13.36
N GLY A 334 -14.42 -6.21 -13.46
CA GLY A 334 -13.50 -6.45 -14.57
C GLY A 334 -12.25 -5.55 -14.48
N VAL A 335 -11.44 -5.60 -15.55
CA VAL A 335 -10.12 -4.95 -15.57
C VAL A 335 -10.12 -3.56 -16.22
N ARG A 336 -11.24 -3.12 -16.80
CA ARG A 336 -11.30 -1.87 -17.59
C ARG A 336 -11.00 -0.64 -16.74
N PHE A 337 -11.61 -0.54 -15.54
CA PHE A 337 -11.43 0.57 -14.59
C PHE A 337 -10.78 0.10 -13.28
N LEU A 338 -10.03 -0.99 -13.34
CA LEU A 338 -9.41 -1.58 -12.16
C LEU A 338 -8.49 -0.60 -11.41
N GLY A 339 -7.69 0.17 -12.14
CA GLY A 339 -6.78 1.15 -11.54
C GLY A 339 -7.53 2.24 -10.78
N MET A 340 -8.58 2.80 -11.38
CA MET A 340 -9.41 3.84 -10.74
C MET A 340 -10.15 3.30 -9.52
N LEU A 341 -10.83 2.17 -9.63
CA LEU A 341 -11.62 1.59 -8.54
C LEU A 341 -10.74 1.10 -7.39
N SER A 342 -9.62 0.43 -7.70
CA SER A 342 -8.62 0.06 -6.69
C SER A 342 -8.00 1.28 -6.02
N GLY A 343 -7.80 2.37 -6.77
CA GLY A 343 -7.33 3.65 -6.24
C GLY A 343 -8.31 4.25 -5.23
N LEU A 344 -9.61 4.16 -5.47
CA LEU A 344 -10.64 4.63 -4.53
C LEU A 344 -10.67 3.77 -3.25
N VAL A 345 -10.54 2.47 -3.39
CA VAL A 345 -10.43 1.55 -2.24
C VAL A 345 -9.19 1.89 -1.42
N PHE A 346 -8.06 2.18 -2.09
CA PHE A 346 -6.84 2.60 -1.41
C PHE A 346 -6.98 3.97 -0.73
N PHE A 347 -7.71 4.91 -1.33
CA PHE A 347 -8.01 6.19 -0.69
C PHE A 347 -8.76 6.01 0.64
N SER A 348 -9.74 5.11 0.66
CA SER A 348 -10.43 4.74 1.91
C SER A 348 -9.46 4.24 2.99
N HIS A 349 -8.48 3.42 2.62
CA HIS A 349 -7.41 2.97 3.52
C HIS A 349 -6.60 4.15 4.06
N GLN A 350 -6.26 5.14 3.23
CA GLN A 350 -5.47 6.29 3.67
C GLN A 350 -6.26 7.23 4.59
N VAL A 351 -7.58 7.33 4.42
CA VAL A 351 -8.47 8.02 5.38
C VAL A 351 -8.47 7.29 6.72
N GLY A 352 -8.57 5.97 6.70
CA GLY A 352 -8.44 5.13 7.90
C GLY A 352 -7.09 5.32 8.59
N SER A 353 -6.00 5.33 7.81
CA SER A 353 -4.63 5.56 8.26
C SER A 353 -4.48 6.90 8.99
N PHE A 354 -4.99 7.97 8.39
CA PHE A 354 -4.99 9.29 9.00
C PHE A 354 -5.70 9.30 10.36
N LEU A 355 -6.93 8.73 10.40
CA LEU A 355 -7.71 8.68 11.64
C LEU A 355 -7.05 7.81 12.71
N GLY A 356 -6.45 6.68 12.33
CA GLY A 356 -5.75 5.80 13.27
C GLY A 356 -4.58 6.49 13.97
N VAL A 357 -3.75 7.22 13.21
CA VAL A 357 -2.63 7.97 13.77
C VAL A 357 -3.11 9.16 14.59
N TRP A 358 -4.03 9.96 14.04
CA TRP A 358 -4.51 11.16 14.71
C TRP A 358 -5.25 10.84 16.02
N LEU A 359 -6.18 9.87 16.00
CA LEU A 359 -6.87 9.44 17.22
C LEU A 359 -5.91 8.81 18.22
N GLY A 360 -4.88 8.08 17.75
CA GLY A 360 -3.84 7.52 18.60
C GLY A 360 -3.14 8.60 19.41
N GLY A 361 -2.67 9.66 18.76
CA GLY A 361 -2.05 10.80 19.45
C GLY A 361 -3.03 11.56 20.34
N LYS A 362 -4.19 11.95 19.80
CA LYS A 362 -5.19 12.74 20.53
C LYS A 362 -5.71 12.05 21.79
N LEU A 363 -6.04 10.76 21.71
CA LEU A 363 -6.53 10.01 22.85
C LEU A 363 -5.43 9.77 23.87
N PHE A 364 -4.19 9.58 23.43
CA PHE A 364 -3.04 9.54 24.33
C PHE A 364 -2.84 10.85 25.07
N ASP A 365 -2.88 11.98 24.39
CA ASP A 365 -2.74 13.30 25.02
C ASP A 365 -3.83 13.60 26.05
N LEU A 366 -5.05 13.08 25.81
CA LEU A 366 -6.18 13.27 26.74
C LEU A 366 -6.16 12.30 27.92
N THR A 367 -5.65 11.08 27.76
CA THR A 367 -5.81 10.00 28.73
C THR A 367 -4.50 9.47 29.32
N GLY A 368 -3.36 9.83 28.70
CA GLY A 368 -2.04 9.26 29.02
C GLY A 368 -1.88 7.78 28.62
N LYS A 369 -2.85 7.21 27.87
CA LYS A 369 -2.87 5.76 27.55
C LYS A 369 -3.37 5.51 26.13
N TYR A 370 -2.96 4.37 25.56
CA TYR A 370 -3.43 3.89 24.26
C TYR A 370 -4.62 2.92 24.33
N ASP A 371 -5.11 2.58 25.53
CA ASP A 371 -6.10 1.51 25.74
C ASP A 371 -7.37 1.71 24.92
N ALA A 372 -7.86 2.95 24.85
CA ALA A 372 -9.05 3.29 24.04
C ALA A 372 -8.83 3.01 22.54
N VAL A 373 -7.66 3.35 22.00
CA VAL A 373 -7.37 3.14 20.56
C VAL A 373 -7.18 1.65 20.26
N TRP A 374 -6.55 0.90 21.16
CA TRP A 374 -6.47 -0.55 21.05
C TRP A 374 -7.85 -1.20 21.04
N GLY A 375 -8.75 -0.74 21.93
CA GLY A 375 -10.17 -1.18 21.93
C GLY A 375 -10.89 -0.87 20.63
N ILE A 376 -10.70 0.34 20.08
CA ILE A 376 -11.22 0.73 18.75
C ILE A 376 -10.66 -0.19 17.68
N CYS A 377 -9.36 -0.51 17.68
CA CYS A 377 -8.75 -1.45 16.71
C CYS A 377 -9.43 -2.82 16.74
N ILE A 378 -9.68 -3.38 17.95
CA ILE A 378 -10.36 -4.67 18.11
C ILE A 378 -11.78 -4.59 17.54
N LEU A 379 -12.57 -3.59 17.94
CA LEU A 379 -13.94 -3.42 17.50
C LEU A 379 -14.05 -3.26 15.98
N LEU A 380 -13.24 -2.38 15.41
CA LEU A 380 -13.21 -2.15 13.96
C LEU A 380 -12.80 -3.42 13.21
N GLY A 381 -11.86 -4.20 13.74
CA GLY A 381 -11.45 -5.47 13.12
C GLY A 381 -12.60 -6.50 13.11
N ILE A 382 -13.35 -6.62 14.20
CA ILE A 382 -14.55 -7.49 14.26
C ILE A 382 -15.61 -6.99 13.28
N LEU A 383 -15.91 -5.69 13.27
CA LEU A 383 -16.84 -5.10 12.31
C LEU A 383 -16.40 -5.34 10.86
N SER A 384 -15.10 -5.18 10.57
CA SER A 384 -14.56 -5.43 9.24
C SER A 384 -14.71 -6.91 8.86
N ALA A 385 -14.45 -7.84 9.76
CA ALA A 385 -14.68 -9.26 9.49
C ALA A 385 -16.14 -9.53 9.11
N LEU A 386 -17.10 -8.96 9.84
CA LEU A 386 -18.53 -9.14 9.61
C LEU A 386 -18.99 -8.53 8.28
N ILE A 387 -18.53 -7.32 7.95
CA ILE A 387 -18.93 -6.65 6.69
C ILE A 387 -18.35 -7.28 5.43
N HIS A 388 -17.28 -8.08 5.55
CA HIS A 388 -16.75 -8.82 4.40
C HIS A 388 -17.59 -10.06 4.05
N LEU A 389 -18.29 -10.68 5.00
CA LEU A 389 -19.05 -11.91 4.77
C LEU A 389 -20.16 -11.78 3.69
N PRO A 390 -20.94 -10.68 3.65
CA PRO A 390 -22.00 -10.51 2.65
C PRO A 390 -21.50 -10.03 1.27
N ILE A 391 -20.19 -9.85 1.05
CA ILE A 391 -19.64 -9.46 -0.25
C ILE A 391 -19.95 -10.53 -1.29
N ASP A 392 -20.56 -10.16 -2.41
CA ASP A 392 -20.77 -11.04 -3.57
C ASP A 392 -19.61 -10.85 -4.55
N GLU A 393 -18.82 -11.91 -4.74
CA GLU A 393 -17.65 -11.90 -5.63
C GLU A 393 -17.99 -12.19 -7.09
N ARG A 394 -19.25 -12.54 -7.42
CA ARG A 394 -19.66 -12.76 -8.82
C ARG A 394 -19.55 -11.48 -9.61
N SER A 395 -19.12 -11.57 -10.86
CA SER A 395 -19.06 -10.38 -11.73
C SER A 395 -20.44 -9.75 -11.93
N LEU A 396 -20.47 -8.43 -12.10
CA LEU A 396 -21.72 -7.71 -12.37
C LEU A 396 -22.42 -8.24 -13.62
N GLU A 397 -21.65 -8.62 -14.63
CA GLU A 397 -22.18 -9.22 -15.86
C GLU A 397 -22.89 -10.54 -15.58
N ALA A 398 -22.26 -11.45 -14.83
CA ALA A 398 -22.87 -12.73 -14.46
C ALA A 398 -24.15 -12.54 -13.62
N ARG A 399 -24.17 -11.54 -12.73
CA ARG A 399 -25.38 -11.23 -11.92
C ARG A 399 -26.52 -10.65 -12.77
N ARG A 400 -26.20 -9.81 -13.76
CA ARG A 400 -27.20 -9.27 -14.70
C ARG A 400 -27.80 -10.36 -15.57
N LEU A 401 -26.97 -11.27 -16.08
CA LEU A 401 -27.45 -12.42 -16.86
C LEU A 401 -28.37 -13.34 -16.04
N ALA A 402 -28.00 -13.61 -14.77
CA ALA A 402 -28.81 -14.40 -13.87
C ALA A 402 -30.14 -13.73 -13.44
N ALA A 403 -30.27 -12.40 -13.54
CA ALA A 403 -31.48 -11.66 -13.24
C ALA A 403 -32.40 -11.49 -14.47
N ALA A 404 -31.89 -11.73 -15.67
CA ALA A 404 -32.61 -11.60 -16.95
C ALA A 404 -33.19 -12.93 -17.48
N GLY A 405 -32.76 -14.07 -16.92
CA GLY A 405 -33.28 -15.43 -17.22
C GLY A 405 -34.06 -15.99 -16.05
#